data_6c1f8a76a9ae89f641043890b94c2557
#
_entry.id   6c1f8a76a9ae89f641043890b94c2557
#
_cell.length_a   1.000
_cell.length_b   1.000
_cell.length_c   1.000
_cell.angle_alpha   90.00
_cell.angle_beta   90.00
_cell.angle_gamma   90.00
#
_symmetry.space_group_name_H-M   'P 1'
#
loop_
_entity.id
_entity.type
_entity.pdbx_description
1 polymer ?
#
loop_
_entity_poly.entity_id
_entity_poly.type
_entity_poly.pdbx_seq_one_letter_code
_entity_poly.pdbx_strand_id
1 'polypeptide(L)'
;MAPSRAARKRTGRDLNKRTNQGEYAMSQVTSEMIKKLREMTGAGMMDCKGALNEAEGSMDKAIEILRKKGLKDIAKRAGKTAAEGTMGVYVHPGDQVVAVVELNCETDFVARGEEFRTLARDLAMHVAAMKPSYLTVEDVPEAVIEKEKEILFEQLNDEQKKKADKILPGKIEKFLESTVLLRQVFIKDETESKTIKDMVESLSMKCGEKVSVRRFSRLEVGEGIEKVQSNIAEDVAAMVGN
;
A
#
# COMPACT_ATOMS: atom_id res chain seq x y z
N MET A 1 13.78 -79.47 -58.73
CA MET A 1 12.38 -79.08 -59.01
C MET A 1 11.85 -78.21 -57.89
N ALA A 2 11.65 -77.01 -58.19
CA ALA A 2 10.80 -76.13 -57.31
C ALA A 2 9.34 -76.62 -57.39
N PRO A 3 8.40 -76.20 -56.54
CA PRO A 3 8.05 -74.85 -56.22
C PRO A 3 7.63 -74.66 -54.72
N SER A 4 7.30 -73.56 -54.21
CA SER A 4 6.44 -72.45 -54.44
C SER A 4 6.11 -71.71 -53.09
N ARG A 5 6.21 -70.44 -53.13
CA ARG A 5 5.65 -69.42 -52.27
C ARG A 5 4.35 -69.78 -51.55
N ALA A 6 4.24 -69.38 -50.32
CA ALA A 6 3.03 -68.67 -49.82
C ALA A 6 3.35 -67.78 -48.62
N ALA A 7 3.05 -66.54 -48.80
CA ALA A 7 3.10 -65.46 -47.82
C ALA A 7 2.09 -65.63 -46.68
N ARG A 8 2.44 -65.27 -45.48
CA ARG A 8 1.48 -64.86 -44.48
C ARG A 8 1.94 -63.59 -43.78
N LYS A 9 1.31 -62.49 -44.16
CA LYS A 9 1.17 -61.27 -43.40
C LYS A 9 0.45 -61.59 -42.09
N ARG A 10 0.99 -61.17 -40.96
CA ARG A 10 0.28 -60.86 -39.71
C ARG A 10 0.92 -59.64 -39.17
N THR A 11 0.34 -58.50 -39.49
CA THR A 11 -0.43 -57.58 -38.71
C THR A 11 0.13 -57.34 -37.28
N GLY A 12 1.16 -56.49 -37.22
CA GLY A 12 1.51 -55.79 -35.99
C GLY A 12 0.50 -54.64 -35.79
N ARG A 13 -0.49 -54.86 -35.00
CA ARG A 13 -1.34 -53.82 -34.47
C ARG A 13 -1.81 -54.28 -33.08
N ASP A 14 -1.63 -53.42 -32.12
CA ASP A 14 -2.07 -53.55 -30.72
C ASP A 14 -1.00 -53.89 -29.68
N LEU A 15 0.02 -53.02 -29.55
CA LEU A 15 0.77 -52.85 -28.30
C LEU A 15 1.26 -51.40 -28.15
N ASN A 16 0.35 -50.44 -28.29
CA ASN A 16 0.68 -49.06 -27.86
C ASN A 16 -0.56 -48.25 -27.47
N LYS A 17 -1.33 -48.83 -26.57
CA LYS A 17 -2.45 -48.16 -25.90
C LYS A 17 -2.45 -48.46 -24.42
N ARG A 18 -1.39 -48.16 -23.71
CA ARG A 18 -1.38 -48.03 -22.24
C ARG A 18 -0.13 -47.26 -21.85
N THR A 19 -0.14 -45.97 -21.96
CA THR A 19 0.65 -45.03 -21.14
C THR A 19 0.35 -43.64 -21.69
N ASN A 20 -0.63 -42.99 -21.15
CA ASN A 20 -0.72 -41.55 -20.99
C ASN A 20 -2.08 -41.19 -20.37
N GLN A 21 -2.29 -41.66 -19.13
CA GLN A 21 -3.27 -41.09 -18.24
C GLN A 21 -2.53 -40.75 -16.95
N GLY A 22 -1.77 -39.68 -16.99
CA GLY A 22 -0.98 -39.21 -15.84
C GLY A 22 -0.18 -37.93 -16.13
N GLU A 23 -0.36 -37.31 -17.28
CA GLU A 23 0.09 -35.94 -17.43
C GLU A 23 -0.92 -35.02 -16.72
N TYR A 24 -0.58 -34.70 -15.49
CA TYR A 24 -1.09 -33.49 -14.81
C TYR A 24 -1.02 -32.37 -15.83
N ALA A 25 -2.18 -31.82 -16.18
CA ALA A 25 -2.28 -30.58 -16.92
C ALA A 25 -1.59 -29.49 -16.10
N MET A 26 -0.30 -29.32 -16.31
CA MET A 26 0.40 -28.09 -15.93
C MET A 26 -0.35 -27.00 -16.67
N SER A 27 -1.10 -26.18 -15.94
CA SER A 27 -1.79 -25.04 -16.50
C SER A 27 -0.73 -24.20 -17.22
N GLN A 28 -0.78 -24.23 -18.55
CA GLN A 28 0.21 -23.52 -19.35
C GLN A 28 0.09 -22.04 -19.05
N VAL A 29 1.11 -21.46 -18.43
CA VAL A 29 1.20 -20.01 -18.20
C VAL A 29 1.24 -19.33 -19.56
N THR A 30 0.14 -18.66 -19.92
CA THR A 30 0.03 -17.98 -21.21
C THR A 30 0.62 -16.58 -21.15
N SER A 31 1.01 -16.05 -22.32
CA SER A 31 1.50 -14.67 -22.43
C SER A 31 0.43 -13.64 -22.00
N GLU A 32 -0.85 -13.97 -22.17
CA GLU A 32 -1.97 -13.14 -21.73
C GLU A 32 -2.08 -13.06 -20.20
N MET A 33 -1.91 -14.20 -19.52
CA MET A 33 -1.87 -14.25 -18.07
C MET A 33 -0.71 -13.41 -17.50
N ILE A 34 0.48 -13.50 -18.15
CA ILE A 34 1.64 -12.69 -17.74
C ILE A 34 1.36 -11.19 -17.91
N LYS A 35 0.77 -10.79 -19.05
CA LYS A 35 0.39 -9.39 -19.30
C LYS A 35 -0.61 -8.90 -18.25
N LYS A 36 -1.69 -9.66 -18.03
CA LYS A 36 -2.72 -9.33 -17.05
C LYS A 36 -2.16 -9.19 -15.64
N LEU A 37 -1.31 -10.13 -15.22
CA LEU A 37 -0.66 -10.08 -13.90
C LEU A 37 0.26 -8.86 -13.78
N ARG A 38 0.99 -8.51 -14.85
CA ARG A 38 1.82 -7.31 -14.89
C ARG A 38 0.99 -6.02 -14.80
N GLU A 39 -0.12 -5.94 -15.51
CA GLU A 39 -1.03 -4.79 -15.43
C GLU A 39 -1.60 -4.60 -14.02
N MET A 40 -1.94 -5.71 -13.34
CA MET A 40 -2.48 -5.68 -11.99
C MET A 40 -1.43 -5.35 -10.92
N THR A 41 -0.18 -5.81 -11.09
CA THR A 41 0.85 -5.74 -10.04
C THR A 41 1.97 -4.74 -10.31
N GLY A 42 2.14 -4.31 -11.57
CA GLY A 42 3.26 -3.50 -12.01
C GLY A 42 4.62 -4.21 -11.99
N ALA A 43 4.67 -5.49 -11.62
CA ALA A 43 5.91 -6.27 -11.53
C ALA A 43 6.55 -6.53 -12.90
N GLY A 44 7.86 -6.83 -12.91
CA GLY A 44 8.58 -7.17 -14.13
C GLY A 44 8.01 -8.42 -14.84
N MET A 45 8.10 -8.46 -16.19
CA MET A 45 7.54 -9.56 -17.00
C MET A 45 8.08 -10.92 -16.58
N MET A 46 9.38 -11.01 -16.27
CA MET A 46 10.01 -12.25 -15.83
C MET A 46 9.59 -12.67 -14.42
N ASP A 47 9.34 -11.71 -13.55
CA ASP A 47 8.84 -11.95 -12.20
C ASP A 47 7.40 -12.45 -12.24
N CYS A 48 6.55 -11.86 -13.08
CA CYS A 48 5.18 -12.32 -13.32
C CYS A 48 5.17 -13.76 -13.87
N LYS A 49 6.03 -14.08 -14.85
CA LYS A 49 6.16 -15.43 -15.37
C LYS A 49 6.61 -16.43 -14.30
N GLY A 50 7.63 -16.04 -13.50
CA GLY A 50 8.13 -16.88 -12.41
C GLY A 50 7.05 -17.15 -11.36
N ALA A 51 6.33 -16.10 -10.93
CA ALA A 51 5.27 -16.21 -9.96
C ALA A 51 4.08 -17.06 -10.46
N LEU A 52 3.68 -16.91 -11.73
CA LEU A 52 2.63 -17.74 -12.32
C LEU A 52 3.04 -19.22 -12.41
N ASN A 53 4.29 -19.51 -12.75
CA ASN A 53 4.80 -20.88 -12.77
C ASN A 53 4.78 -21.49 -11.36
N GLU A 54 5.25 -20.74 -10.34
CA GLU A 54 5.26 -21.17 -8.94
C GLU A 54 3.83 -21.34 -8.40
N ALA A 55 2.90 -20.51 -8.87
CA ALA A 55 1.49 -20.54 -8.51
C ALA A 55 0.67 -21.55 -9.34
N GLU A 56 1.31 -22.35 -10.20
CA GLU A 56 0.64 -23.32 -11.10
C GLU A 56 -0.49 -22.68 -11.93
N GLY A 57 -0.29 -21.42 -12.38
CA GLY A 57 -1.24 -20.64 -13.16
C GLY A 57 -2.33 -19.93 -12.34
N SER A 58 -2.35 -20.02 -11.02
CA SER A 58 -3.30 -19.29 -10.18
C SER A 58 -2.89 -17.81 -10.08
N MET A 59 -3.76 -16.92 -10.56
CA MET A 59 -3.54 -15.47 -10.50
C MET A 59 -3.41 -14.95 -9.07
N ASP A 60 -4.30 -15.38 -8.17
CA ASP A 60 -4.31 -14.91 -6.78
C ASP A 60 -3.05 -15.32 -6.03
N LYS A 61 -2.63 -16.59 -6.17
CA LYS A 61 -1.38 -17.08 -5.59
C LYS A 61 -0.16 -16.37 -6.19
N ALA A 62 -0.17 -16.10 -7.50
CA ALA A 62 0.91 -15.36 -8.15
C ALA A 62 1.04 -13.93 -7.63
N ILE A 63 -0.08 -13.24 -7.36
CA ILE A 63 -0.09 -11.91 -6.72
C ILE A 63 0.54 -11.98 -5.32
N GLU A 64 0.18 -12.99 -4.51
CA GLU A 64 0.78 -13.16 -3.19
C GLU A 64 2.29 -13.43 -3.25
N ILE A 65 2.73 -14.27 -4.19
CA ILE A 65 4.16 -14.57 -4.40
C ILE A 65 4.91 -13.29 -4.78
N LEU A 66 4.37 -12.51 -5.72
CA LEU A 66 4.95 -11.23 -6.12
C LEU A 66 4.99 -10.23 -4.96
N ARG A 67 3.93 -10.14 -4.16
CA ARG A 67 3.90 -9.27 -2.97
C ARG A 67 4.98 -9.68 -1.96
N LYS A 68 5.11 -10.97 -1.64
CA LYS A 68 6.15 -11.49 -0.73
C LYS A 68 7.56 -11.22 -1.27
N LYS A 69 7.78 -11.39 -2.58
CA LYS A 69 9.06 -11.10 -3.24
C LYS A 69 9.37 -9.61 -3.18
N GLY A 70 8.42 -8.75 -3.53
CA GLY A 70 8.56 -7.31 -3.50
C GLY A 70 8.94 -6.78 -2.11
N LEU A 71 8.28 -7.27 -1.05
CA LEU A 71 8.63 -6.91 0.33
C LEU A 71 10.07 -7.30 0.70
N LYS A 72 10.55 -8.48 0.26
CA LYS A 72 11.95 -8.88 0.47
C LYS A 72 12.93 -7.96 -0.27
N ASP A 73 12.58 -7.53 -1.48
CA ASP A 73 13.43 -6.64 -2.26
C ASP A 73 13.42 -5.21 -1.69
N ILE A 74 12.31 -4.72 -1.17
CA ILE A 74 12.24 -3.47 -0.41
C ILE A 74 13.14 -3.53 0.82
N ALA A 75 13.05 -4.62 1.60
CA ALA A 75 13.89 -4.81 2.79
C ALA A 75 15.39 -4.79 2.46
N LYS A 76 15.81 -5.41 1.35
CA LYS A 76 17.20 -5.37 0.88
C LYS A 76 17.67 -3.95 0.49
N ARG A 77 16.73 -3.11 0.02
CA ARG A 77 17.01 -1.72 -0.38
C ARG A 77 16.92 -0.74 0.78
N ALA A 78 16.45 -1.14 1.94
CA ALA A 78 16.26 -0.25 3.09
C ALA A 78 17.52 0.55 3.45
N GLY A 79 18.72 -0.07 3.32
CA GLY A 79 20.01 0.58 3.56
C GLY A 79 20.52 1.48 2.43
N LYS A 80 19.86 1.54 1.27
CA LYS A 80 20.30 2.39 0.17
C LYS A 80 20.01 3.86 0.43
N THR A 81 20.86 4.74 -0.11
CA THR A 81 20.64 6.19 -0.07
C THR A 81 19.63 6.58 -1.14
N ALA A 82 18.57 7.27 -0.72
CA ALA A 82 17.56 7.87 -1.58
C ALA A 82 17.63 9.39 -1.41
N ALA A 83 18.52 10.04 -2.19
CA ALA A 83 18.79 11.46 -2.08
C ALA A 83 18.08 12.30 -3.15
N GLU A 84 17.65 11.65 -4.23
CA GLU A 84 16.83 12.25 -5.26
C GLU A 84 15.35 12.22 -4.87
N GLY A 85 14.49 12.96 -5.55
CA GLY A 85 13.07 12.97 -5.23
C GLY A 85 12.31 14.15 -5.77
N THR A 86 11.11 14.37 -5.25
CA THR A 86 10.27 15.52 -5.59
C THR A 86 9.46 15.99 -4.37
N MET A 87 9.09 17.27 -4.41
CA MET A 87 8.16 17.86 -3.45
C MET A 87 6.74 17.78 -4.02
N GLY A 88 5.87 17.03 -3.34
CA GLY A 88 4.43 17.12 -3.53
C GLY A 88 3.89 18.34 -2.80
N VAL A 89 3.13 19.19 -3.50
CA VAL A 89 2.49 20.37 -2.90
C VAL A 89 1.00 20.33 -3.21
N TYR A 90 0.20 20.60 -2.20
CA TYR A 90 -1.24 20.72 -2.33
C TYR A 90 -1.74 21.95 -1.57
N VAL A 91 -2.46 22.81 -2.26
CA VAL A 91 -3.19 23.94 -1.69
C VAL A 91 -4.68 23.61 -1.76
N HIS A 92 -5.34 23.60 -0.62
CA HIS A 92 -6.78 23.29 -0.58
C HIS A 92 -7.59 24.48 -1.14
N PRO A 93 -8.67 24.22 -1.89
CA PRO A 93 -9.55 25.31 -2.35
C PRO A 93 -9.97 26.24 -1.22
N GLY A 94 -9.82 27.55 -1.45
CA GLY A 94 -10.03 28.57 -0.43
C GLY A 94 -8.75 29.00 0.31
N ASP A 95 -7.59 28.44 -0.06
CA ASP A 95 -6.24 28.90 0.37
C ASP A 95 -6.00 28.90 1.88
N GLN A 96 -6.85 28.14 2.65
CA GLN A 96 -6.74 28.07 4.10
C GLN A 96 -5.84 26.96 4.61
N VAL A 97 -5.55 25.95 3.76
CA VAL A 97 -4.71 24.79 4.10
C VAL A 97 -3.72 24.53 3.00
N VAL A 98 -2.46 24.36 3.35
CA VAL A 98 -1.42 23.89 2.46
C VAL A 98 -0.68 22.71 3.08
N ALA A 99 -0.34 21.71 2.27
CA ALA A 99 0.52 20.61 2.66
C ALA A 99 1.65 20.40 1.65
N VAL A 100 2.80 19.99 2.18
CA VAL A 100 4.01 19.68 1.41
C VAL A 100 4.55 18.35 1.87
N VAL A 101 4.91 17.48 0.92
CA VAL A 101 5.48 16.14 1.20
C VAL A 101 6.76 15.99 0.39
N GLU A 102 7.85 15.57 1.04
CA GLU A 102 9.11 15.19 0.38
C GLU A 102 9.08 13.67 0.15
N LEU A 103 8.99 13.27 -1.12
CA LEU A 103 9.08 11.88 -1.56
C LEU A 103 10.44 11.67 -2.23
N ASN A 104 11.22 10.69 -1.71
CA ASN A 104 12.59 10.43 -2.17
C ASN A 104 12.71 9.09 -2.89
N CYS A 105 13.68 9.01 -3.80
CA CYS A 105 14.10 7.82 -4.54
C CYS A 105 15.61 7.79 -4.78
N GLU A 106 16.13 6.73 -5.42
CA GLU A 106 17.57 6.57 -5.65
C GLU A 106 18.07 7.44 -6.82
N THR A 107 17.25 7.63 -7.89
CA THR A 107 17.65 8.34 -9.10
C THR A 107 16.68 9.46 -9.50
N ASP A 108 17.21 10.45 -10.20
CA ASP A 108 16.43 11.54 -10.78
C ASP A 108 15.49 11.07 -11.93
N PHE A 109 15.82 9.96 -12.58
CA PHE A 109 14.93 9.33 -13.57
C PHE A 109 13.59 8.95 -12.97
N VAL A 110 13.60 8.28 -11.82
CA VAL A 110 12.37 7.89 -11.10
C VAL A 110 11.67 9.14 -10.57
N ALA A 111 12.42 10.10 -10.00
CA ALA A 111 11.87 11.36 -9.48
C ALA A 111 11.09 12.17 -10.54
N ARG A 112 11.52 12.13 -11.80
CA ARG A 112 10.85 12.83 -12.92
C ARG A 112 9.67 12.06 -13.49
N GLY A 113 9.51 10.78 -13.13
CA GLY A 113 8.41 9.94 -13.60
C GLY A 113 7.04 10.49 -13.20
N GLU A 114 6.05 10.38 -14.08
CA GLU A 114 4.71 10.92 -13.84
C GLU A 114 4.04 10.25 -12.64
N GLU A 115 4.18 8.94 -12.51
CA GLU A 115 3.60 8.18 -11.38
C GLU A 115 4.19 8.61 -10.04
N PHE A 116 5.52 8.84 -9.98
CA PHE A 116 6.21 9.32 -8.80
C PHE A 116 5.71 10.70 -8.38
N ARG A 117 5.61 11.61 -9.33
CA ARG A 117 5.12 12.98 -9.11
C ARG A 117 3.63 13.00 -8.73
N THR A 118 2.85 12.12 -9.31
CA THR A 118 1.43 11.96 -8.98
C THR A 118 1.28 11.47 -7.55
N LEU A 119 2.02 10.41 -7.15
CA LEU A 119 2.01 9.93 -5.78
C LEU A 119 2.40 11.05 -4.79
N ALA A 120 3.45 11.81 -5.06
CA ALA A 120 3.86 12.91 -4.18
C ALA A 120 2.74 13.96 -3.98
N ARG A 121 2.02 14.34 -5.05
CA ARG A 121 0.86 15.26 -4.97
C ARG A 121 -0.32 14.65 -4.22
N ASP A 122 -0.61 13.37 -4.46
CA ASP A 122 -1.68 12.64 -3.79
C ASP A 122 -1.41 12.51 -2.29
N LEU A 123 -0.15 12.28 -1.91
CA LEU A 123 0.27 12.28 -0.51
C LEU A 123 0.11 13.66 0.14
N ALA A 124 0.48 14.74 -0.55
CA ALA A 124 0.29 16.09 -0.04
C ALA A 124 -1.21 16.42 0.17
N MET A 125 -2.06 16.02 -0.77
CA MET A 125 -3.51 16.17 -0.63
C MET A 125 -4.05 15.35 0.56
N HIS A 126 -3.58 14.12 0.73
CA HIS A 126 -3.94 13.27 1.85
C HIS A 126 -3.54 13.91 3.19
N VAL A 127 -2.30 14.43 3.30
CA VAL A 127 -1.82 15.13 4.50
C VAL A 127 -2.68 16.36 4.81
N ALA A 128 -3.07 17.13 3.80
CA ALA A 128 -3.95 18.27 4.00
C ALA A 128 -5.30 17.90 4.62
N ALA A 129 -5.88 16.77 4.18
CA ALA A 129 -7.19 16.30 4.57
C ALA A 129 -7.16 15.52 5.90
N MET A 130 -6.22 14.58 6.07
CA MET A 130 -6.21 13.63 7.18
C MET A 130 -5.40 14.08 8.39
N LYS A 131 -4.66 15.19 8.29
CA LYS A 131 -3.92 15.85 9.41
C LYS A 131 -3.05 14.87 10.22
N PRO A 132 -2.18 14.03 9.60
CA PRO A 132 -1.30 13.17 10.36
C PRO A 132 -0.35 14.02 11.22
N SER A 133 -0.02 13.52 12.41
CA SER A 133 0.92 14.19 13.33
C SER A 133 2.34 13.61 13.20
N TYR A 134 2.46 12.35 12.80
CA TYR A 134 3.73 11.62 12.74
C TYR A 134 3.87 10.91 11.39
N LEU A 135 5.10 10.68 10.96
CA LEU A 135 5.36 9.96 9.71
C LEU A 135 5.27 8.45 9.93
N THR A 136 6.00 7.94 10.92
CA THR A 136 6.08 6.52 11.28
C THR A 136 5.64 6.30 12.73
N VAL A 137 5.44 5.04 13.12
CA VAL A 137 5.10 4.69 14.52
C VAL A 137 6.27 5.02 15.45
N GLU A 138 7.49 4.86 14.96
CA GLU A 138 8.73 5.14 15.71
C GLU A 138 8.92 6.62 16.03
N ASP A 139 8.26 7.52 15.26
CA ASP A 139 8.27 8.97 15.49
C ASP A 139 7.32 9.40 16.62
N VAL A 140 6.41 8.51 17.05
CA VAL A 140 5.46 8.82 18.12
C VAL A 140 6.15 8.74 19.48
N PRO A 141 6.25 9.84 20.25
CA PRO A 141 6.86 9.80 21.56
C PRO A 141 6.11 8.83 22.50
N GLU A 142 6.86 8.05 23.27
CA GLU A 142 6.28 7.09 24.21
C GLU A 142 5.31 7.76 25.20
N ALA A 143 5.64 8.96 25.67
CA ALA A 143 4.77 9.75 26.52
C ALA A 143 3.40 10.08 25.91
N VAL A 144 3.33 10.23 24.57
CA VAL A 144 2.05 10.45 23.87
C VAL A 144 1.22 9.17 23.88
N ILE A 145 1.87 8.02 23.65
CA ILE A 145 1.19 6.70 23.67
C ILE A 145 0.68 6.39 25.09
N GLU A 146 1.47 6.69 26.12
CA GLU A 146 1.07 6.47 27.52
C GLU A 146 -0.10 7.36 27.91
N LYS A 147 -0.03 8.64 27.59
CA LYS A 147 -1.12 9.58 27.84
C LYS A 147 -2.41 9.17 27.12
N GLU A 148 -2.32 8.74 25.89
CA GLU A 148 -3.48 8.23 25.14
C GLU A 148 -4.06 6.97 25.78
N LYS A 149 -3.20 6.05 26.26
CA LYS A 149 -3.65 4.86 27.01
C LYS A 149 -4.43 5.25 28.26
N GLU A 150 -3.97 6.25 29.02
CA GLU A 150 -4.68 6.75 30.20
C GLU A 150 -6.05 7.30 29.84
N ILE A 151 -6.12 8.17 28.81
CA ILE A 151 -7.39 8.74 28.34
C ILE A 151 -8.35 7.63 27.88
N LEU A 152 -7.86 6.68 27.10
CA LEU A 152 -8.66 5.57 26.61
C LEU A 152 -9.12 4.63 27.74
N PHE A 153 -8.30 4.45 28.79
CA PHE A 153 -8.67 3.66 29.97
C PHE A 153 -9.79 4.36 30.77
N GLU A 154 -9.73 5.67 30.93
CA GLU A 154 -10.79 6.43 31.63
C GLU A 154 -12.12 6.37 30.91
N GLN A 155 -12.12 6.29 29.58
CA GLN A 155 -13.33 6.14 28.75
C GLN A 155 -13.98 4.76 28.83
N LEU A 156 -13.31 3.78 29.43
CA LEU A 156 -13.87 2.44 29.59
C LEU A 156 -14.86 2.39 30.73
N ASN A 157 -15.97 1.67 30.54
CA ASN A 157 -16.89 1.34 31.63
C ASN A 157 -16.29 0.25 32.57
N ASP A 158 -16.91 0.02 33.74
CA ASP A 158 -16.39 -0.88 34.77
C ASP A 158 -16.17 -2.32 34.29
N GLU A 159 -17.00 -2.83 33.37
CA GLU A 159 -16.84 -4.17 32.80
C GLU A 159 -15.67 -4.22 31.81
N GLN A 160 -15.50 -3.14 31.02
CA GLN A 160 -14.40 -3.02 30.06
C GLN A 160 -13.06 -2.82 30.77
N LYS A 161 -13.03 -2.09 31.88
CA LYS A 161 -11.82 -1.89 32.71
C LYS A 161 -11.26 -3.22 33.20
N LYS A 162 -12.13 -4.21 33.54
CA LYS A 162 -11.70 -5.56 33.90
C LYS A 162 -11.01 -6.33 32.75
N LYS A 163 -11.19 -5.88 31.51
CA LYS A 163 -10.63 -6.47 30.28
C LYS A 163 -9.73 -5.46 29.55
N ALA A 164 -9.25 -4.42 30.21
CA ALA A 164 -8.47 -3.33 29.62
C ALA A 164 -7.26 -3.85 28.84
N ASP A 165 -6.53 -4.83 29.35
CA ASP A 165 -5.37 -5.44 28.68
C ASP A 165 -5.66 -6.00 27.29
N LYS A 166 -6.91 -6.37 27.01
CA LYS A 166 -7.35 -6.88 25.71
C LYS A 166 -7.92 -5.79 24.81
N ILE A 167 -8.49 -4.75 25.40
CA ILE A 167 -9.20 -3.68 24.69
C ILE A 167 -8.24 -2.55 24.28
N LEU A 168 -7.36 -2.13 25.19
CA LEU A 168 -6.46 -1.00 24.96
C LEU A 168 -5.53 -1.18 23.75
N PRO A 169 -4.92 -2.35 23.50
CA PRO A 169 -4.07 -2.51 22.33
C PRO A 169 -4.79 -2.19 21.02
N GLY A 170 -6.03 -2.67 20.85
CA GLY A 170 -6.84 -2.39 19.66
C GLY A 170 -7.26 -0.91 19.53
N LYS A 171 -7.46 -0.22 20.66
CA LYS A 171 -7.74 1.22 20.65
C LYS A 171 -6.50 2.05 20.32
N ILE A 172 -5.33 1.67 20.83
CA ILE A 172 -4.05 2.29 20.49
C ILE A 172 -3.71 2.08 19.01
N GLU A 173 -3.96 0.89 18.45
CA GLU A 173 -3.81 0.68 17.00
C GLU A 173 -4.65 1.68 16.20
N LYS A 174 -5.91 1.90 16.55
CA LYS A 174 -6.76 2.89 15.89
C LYS A 174 -6.24 4.33 16.04
N PHE A 175 -5.70 4.66 17.21
CA PHE A 175 -5.03 5.94 17.42
C PHE A 175 -3.83 6.11 16.48
N LEU A 176 -2.97 5.09 16.38
CA LEU A 176 -1.83 5.10 15.45
C LEU A 176 -2.28 5.16 13.99
N GLU A 177 -3.34 4.44 13.61
CA GLU A 177 -3.93 4.52 12.27
C GLU A 177 -4.46 5.91 11.93
N SER A 178 -4.93 6.67 12.91
CA SER A 178 -5.43 8.03 12.69
C SER A 178 -4.34 9.10 12.69
N THR A 179 -3.24 8.90 13.41
CA THR A 179 -2.22 9.93 13.65
C THR A 179 -0.92 9.74 12.87
N VAL A 180 -0.62 8.51 12.42
CA VAL A 180 0.62 8.15 11.72
C VAL A 180 0.38 8.04 10.22
N LEU A 181 1.01 8.90 9.43
CA LEU A 181 0.81 9.00 7.97
C LEU A 181 0.93 7.65 7.26
N LEU A 182 2.00 6.89 7.50
CA LEU A 182 2.20 5.61 6.82
C LEU A 182 1.18 4.52 7.20
N ARG A 183 0.45 4.71 8.31
CA ARG A 183 -0.61 3.80 8.77
C ARG A 183 -2.01 4.21 8.27
N GLN A 184 -2.17 5.45 7.84
CA GLN A 184 -3.46 5.95 7.35
C GLN A 184 -3.85 5.28 6.05
N VAL A 185 -5.14 4.97 5.90
CA VAL A 185 -5.74 4.55 4.63
C VAL A 185 -5.82 5.74 3.69
N PHE A 186 -5.47 5.53 2.43
CA PHE A 186 -5.44 6.60 1.44
C PHE A 186 -6.83 7.16 1.17
N ILE A 187 -7.01 8.47 1.27
CA ILE A 187 -8.32 9.14 1.21
C ILE A 187 -9.08 8.94 -0.11
N LYS A 188 -8.39 8.64 -1.22
CA LYS A 188 -9.00 8.34 -2.51
C LYS A 188 -9.23 6.84 -2.75
N ASP A 189 -8.84 5.97 -1.83
CA ASP A 189 -9.08 4.54 -1.97
C ASP A 189 -10.50 4.20 -1.52
N GLU A 190 -11.41 4.08 -2.48
CA GLU A 190 -12.82 3.73 -2.23
C GLU A 190 -13.00 2.35 -1.57
N THR A 191 -11.98 1.48 -1.65
CA THR A 191 -12.01 0.15 -1.03
C THR A 191 -11.54 0.15 0.43
N GLU A 192 -11.03 1.28 0.92
CA GLU A 192 -10.47 1.46 2.27
C GLU A 192 -9.42 0.38 2.65
N SER A 193 -8.72 -0.15 1.66
CA SER A 193 -7.80 -1.28 1.83
C SER A 193 -6.33 -0.91 1.73
N LYS A 194 -6.00 0.21 1.05
CA LYS A 194 -4.61 0.61 0.79
C LYS A 194 -4.16 1.70 1.74
N THR A 195 -3.16 1.38 2.52
CA THR A 195 -2.48 2.39 3.35
C THR A 195 -1.51 3.22 2.52
N ILE A 196 -1.10 4.37 3.06
CA ILE A 196 -0.03 5.20 2.46
C ILE A 196 1.25 4.38 2.31
N LYS A 197 1.58 3.54 3.30
CA LYS A 197 2.71 2.61 3.23
C LYS A 197 2.60 1.68 2.01
N ASP A 198 1.43 1.06 1.79
CA ASP A 198 1.22 0.15 0.66
C ASP A 198 1.42 0.87 -0.69
N MET A 199 1.02 2.14 -0.79
CA MET A 199 1.20 2.93 -2.01
C MET A 199 2.68 3.22 -2.29
N VAL A 200 3.44 3.61 -1.27
CA VAL A 200 4.87 3.88 -1.37
C VAL A 200 5.64 2.59 -1.72
N GLU A 201 5.32 1.47 -1.05
CA GLU A 201 5.91 0.17 -1.32
C GLU A 201 5.57 -0.34 -2.73
N SER A 202 4.34 -0.14 -3.18
CA SER A 202 3.90 -0.51 -4.54
C SER A 202 4.70 0.23 -5.60
N LEU A 203 4.90 1.54 -5.42
CA LEU A 203 5.74 2.33 -6.34
C LEU A 203 7.21 1.89 -6.29
N SER A 204 7.76 1.62 -5.10
CA SER A 204 9.12 1.10 -4.92
C SER A 204 9.32 -0.25 -5.64
N MET A 205 8.35 -1.15 -5.55
CA MET A 205 8.37 -2.43 -6.29
C MET A 205 8.33 -2.22 -7.80
N LYS A 206 7.50 -1.27 -8.26
CA LYS A 206 7.30 -1.00 -9.68
C LYS A 206 8.52 -0.37 -10.35
N CYS A 207 9.13 0.63 -9.71
CA CYS A 207 10.32 1.29 -10.24
C CYS A 207 11.63 0.54 -9.95
N GLY A 208 11.62 -0.40 -9.00
CA GLY A 208 12.81 -1.16 -8.63
C GLY A 208 13.82 -0.36 -7.80
N GLU A 209 13.43 0.76 -7.23
CA GLU A 209 14.23 1.62 -6.38
C GLU A 209 13.65 1.75 -4.98
N LYS A 210 14.48 2.18 -4.01
CA LYS A 210 13.98 2.63 -2.71
C LYS A 210 13.15 3.89 -2.92
N VAL A 211 11.87 3.84 -2.53
CA VAL A 211 11.00 5.01 -2.45
C VAL A 211 10.59 5.20 -0.99
N SER A 212 10.66 6.42 -0.48
CA SER A 212 10.28 6.73 0.89
C SER A 212 9.76 8.15 1.03
N VAL A 213 8.77 8.34 1.89
CA VAL A 213 8.42 9.66 2.39
C VAL A 213 9.48 10.03 3.42
N ARG A 214 10.15 11.17 3.24
CA ARG A 214 11.15 11.64 4.17
C ARG A 214 10.56 12.51 5.27
N ARG A 215 9.68 13.42 4.88
CA ARG A 215 9.01 14.35 5.78
C ARG A 215 7.79 14.99 5.11
N PHE A 216 6.94 15.55 5.92
CA PHE A 216 5.83 16.38 5.45
C PHE A 216 5.65 17.60 6.36
N SER A 217 4.92 18.57 5.87
CA SER A 217 4.48 19.72 6.65
C SER A 217 3.08 20.12 6.22
N ARG A 218 2.26 20.52 7.16
CA ARG A 218 0.91 21.02 6.93
C ARG A 218 0.76 22.34 7.69
N LEU A 219 0.16 23.32 7.03
CA LEU A 219 -0.15 24.60 7.61
C LEU A 219 -1.62 24.90 7.39
N GLU A 220 -2.29 25.39 8.41
CA GLU A 220 -3.69 25.81 8.35
C GLU A 220 -3.82 27.21 8.95
N VAL A 221 -4.55 28.08 8.28
CA VAL A 221 -4.77 29.45 8.75
C VAL A 221 -5.47 29.44 10.11
N GLY A 222 -4.88 30.13 11.07
CA GLY A 222 -5.41 30.21 12.45
C GLY A 222 -5.15 28.98 13.30
N GLU A 223 -4.32 28.03 12.86
CA GLU A 223 -3.92 26.89 13.67
C GLU A 223 -3.13 27.36 14.92
N GLY A 224 -3.54 26.88 16.11
CA GLY A 224 -2.95 27.28 17.40
C GLY A 224 -3.37 28.67 17.93
N ILE A 225 -4.23 29.39 17.21
CA ILE A 225 -4.77 30.66 17.68
C ILE A 225 -6.13 30.41 18.35
N GLU A 226 -6.28 30.80 19.63
CA GLU A 226 -7.57 30.78 20.28
C GLU A 226 -8.51 31.81 19.59
N LYS A 227 -9.56 31.29 18.94
CA LYS A 227 -10.59 32.14 18.39
C LYS A 227 -11.44 32.68 19.57
N VAL A 228 -11.39 33.98 19.80
CA VAL A 228 -12.35 34.65 20.70
C VAL A 228 -13.73 34.39 20.11
N GLN A 229 -14.53 33.58 20.79
CA GLN A 229 -15.95 33.44 20.45
C GLN A 229 -16.63 34.78 20.73
N SER A 230 -16.81 35.63 19.73
CA SER A 230 -17.69 36.75 19.82
C SER A 230 -19.12 36.19 19.97
N ASN A 231 -19.72 36.45 21.12
CA ASN A 231 -21.13 36.14 21.32
C ASN A 231 -21.93 37.19 20.56
N ILE A 232 -22.26 36.91 19.30
CA ILE A 232 -23.02 37.86 18.45
C ILE A 232 -24.25 38.39 19.17
N ALA A 233 -24.88 37.62 20.05
CA ALA A 233 -26.02 38.03 20.84
C ALA A 233 -25.65 39.13 21.87
N GLU A 234 -24.47 39.03 22.51
CA GLU A 234 -23.96 40.05 23.42
C GLU A 234 -23.49 41.30 22.68
N ASP A 235 -22.82 41.12 21.54
CA ASP A 235 -22.36 42.24 20.69
C ASP A 235 -23.55 43.00 20.12
N VAL A 236 -24.62 42.34 19.70
CA VAL A 236 -25.88 42.97 19.23
C VAL A 236 -26.61 43.61 20.39
N ALA A 237 -26.68 42.99 21.57
CA ALA A 237 -27.30 43.59 22.73
C ALA A 237 -26.57 44.88 23.20
N ALA A 238 -25.24 44.89 23.13
CA ALA A 238 -24.43 46.08 23.41
C ALA A 238 -24.63 47.21 22.40
N MET A 239 -24.92 46.86 21.12
CA MET A 239 -25.20 47.86 20.06
C MET A 239 -26.62 48.42 20.11
N VAL A 240 -27.60 47.68 20.61
CA VAL A 240 -29.02 48.07 20.64
C VAL A 240 -29.41 48.69 21.99
N GLY A 241 -28.58 48.57 23.01
CA GLY A 241 -28.81 49.06 24.37
C GLY A 241 -28.32 50.50 24.68
N ASN A 242 -27.91 51.26 23.64
CA ASN A 242 -27.57 52.69 23.75
C ASN A 242 -28.61 53.57 23.08
#